data_0190cacf214202a3d73d1e593002ee2d
#
_entry.id   0190cacf214202a3d73d1e593002ee2d
#
_cell.length_a   1.000
_cell.length_b   1.000
_cell.length_c   1.000
_cell.angle_alpha   90.00
_cell.angle_beta   90.00
_cell.angle_gamma   90.00
#
_symmetry.space_group_name_H-M   'P 1'
#
loop_
_entity.id
_entity.type
_entity.pdbx_description
1 polymer ?
#
loop_
_entity_poly.entity_id
_entity_poly.type
_entity_poly.pdbx_seq_one_letter_code
_entity_poly.pdbx_strand_id
1 'polypeptide(L)'
;MEEMNVLERRQKDSWEEYFPRDAESALIQNVMEMEENSEWISGITARDIRLEALDDRPLFLETQIQQYHLENTDLIEETALSGTRLLIYTGARAYPGGRVHELVRDTAVSGLHRVARLNGNSLSQMTREKYCETMNNGFETAKGTALGLIRYGKLSGLHSGADGGYMAMPISRLLDITADTVTRRFGTAIMAGGYNSHGFTRALWELPDAQSRLVDLYQKALKESGNATKYAVNFMPGVDFYSSDTAASAASLDPVFFKPNGTPLRFIDGIKVKHLRRGDAKDKDGLELFAEGADNIFAKFEDVTKVIARLSCIKIRNPENCCIRLCNRYRISPKYGQAALEEVERIAMGEMYITAHDLYLGMTEVLSEAERCDASQKVMTKLEEALAKIVRTDFSEDDVSGTVVWGQMQSAA
;
A
#
# COMPACT_ATOMS: atom_id res chain seq x y z
N MET A 1 -28.16 24.06 -5.40
CA MET A 1 -26.86 23.37 -5.42
C MET A 1 -25.85 24.43 -5.02
N GLU A 2 -25.27 24.31 -3.83
CA GLU A 2 -24.17 25.17 -3.44
C GLU A 2 -23.02 24.95 -4.39
N GLU A 3 -22.51 26.03 -4.99
CA GLU A 3 -21.30 25.99 -5.79
C GLU A 3 -20.15 25.53 -4.86
N MET A 4 -19.76 24.27 -5.00
CA MET A 4 -18.58 23.76 -4.32
C MET A 4 -17.36 24.53 -4.83
N ASN A 5 -16.58 25.08 -3.91
CA ASN A 5 -15.37 25.83 -4.22
C ASN A 5 -14.40 24.94 -5.05
N VAL A 6 -13.73 25.55 -6.02
CA VAL A 6 -12.73 24.88 -6.87
C VAL A 6 -11.68 24.12 -6.07
N LEU A 7 -11.27 24.66 -4.91
CA LEU A 7 -10.34 24.01 -3.98
C LEU A 7 -10.92 22.75 -3.34
N GLU A 8 -12.22 22.74 -3.01
CA GLU A 8 -12.88 21.54 -2.44
C GLU A 8 -13.06 20.44 -3.48
N ARG A 9 -13.27 20.81 -4.76
CA ARG A 9 -13.30 19.86 -5.89
C ARG A 9 -11.90 19.31 -6.18
N ARG A 10 -10.85 20.16 -6.12
CA ARG A 10 -9.44 19.73 -6.20
C ARG A 10 -9.09 18.71 -5.12
N GLN A 11 -9.46 19.01 -3.87
CA GLN A 11 -9.25 18.07 -2.76
C GLN A 11 -9.96 16.74 -2.96
N LYS A 12 -11.15 16.71 -3.59
CA LYS A 12 -11.86 15.45 -3.88
C LYS A 12 -11.21 14.60 -4.97
N ASP A 13 -10.39 15.15 -5.83
CA ASP A 13 -9.78 14.43 -6.94
C ASP A 13 -8.38 13.87 -6.63
N SER A 14 -7.59 14.62 -5.87
CA SER A 14 -6.33 14.17 -5.24
C SER A 14 -6.57 13.64 -3.82
N TRP A 15 -7.75 13.16 -3.55
CA TRP A 15 -8.28 12.87 -2.24
C TRP A 15 -7.47 11.83 -1.48
N GLU A 16 -6.87 12.29 -0.39
CA GLU A 16 -6.22 11.52 0.65
C GLU A 16 -6.77 11.98 1.98
N GLU A 17 -7.33 11.06 2.76
CA GLU A 17 -7.90 11.39 4.07
C GLU A 17 -7.27 10.54 5.17
N TYR A 18 -6.86 11.20 6.25
CA TYR A 18 -6.26 10.59 7.42
C TYR A 18 -7.26 10.61 8.56
N PHE A 19 -7.42 9.48 9.21
CA PHE A 19 -8.34 9.29 10.32
C PHE A 19 -7.54 9.14 11.61
N PRO A 20 -7.80 9.97 12.62
CA PRO A 20 -7.12 9.87 13.90
C PRO A 20 -7.58 8.64 14.70
N ARG A 21 -6.96 8.43 15.84
CA ARG A 21 -7.38 7.42 16.82
C ARG A 21 -8.89 7.53 17.13
N ASP A 22 -9.54 6.39 17.31
CA ASP A 22 -10.96 6.22 17.61
C ASP A 22 -11.94 6.70 16.51
N ALA A 23 -11.46 6.99 15.30
CA ALA A 23 -12.28 7.45 14.18
C ALA A 23 -12.74 6.34 13.22
N GLU A 24 -12.89 5.10 13.70
CA GLU A 24 -13.26 3.93 12.87
C GLU A 24 -14.55 4.14 12.10
N SER A 25 -15.61 4.63 12.77
CA SER A 25 -16.90 4.90 12.12
C SER A 25 -16.78 5.95 11.01
N ALA A 26 -15.92 6.95 11.17
CA ALA A 26 -15.69 7.97 10.15
C ALA A 26 -14.94 7.38 8.94
N LEU A 27 -13.94 6.53 9.17
CA LEU A 27 -13.25 5.80 8.08
C LEU A 27 -14.23 4.92 7.30
N ILE A 28 -15.05 4.12 7.99
CA ILE A 28 -16.02 3.23 7.35
C ILE A 28 -17.02 4.04 6.53
N GLN A 29 -17.56 5.11 7.08
CA GLN A 29 -18.50 5.99 6.37
C GLN A 29 -17.86 6.60 5.10
N ASN A 30 -16.63 7.04 5.20
CA ASN A 30 -15.87 7.62 4.10
C ASN A 30 -15.59 6.58 2.98
N VAL A 31 -15.26 5.33 3.35
CA VAL A 31 -15.12 4.23 2.41
C VAL A 31 -16.46 3.89 1.75
N MET A 32 -17.56 3.85 2.50
CA MET A 32 -18.91 3.62 1.94
C MET A 32 -19.29 4.71 0.96
N GLU A 33 -19.07 5.98 1.27
CA GLU A 33 -19.31 7.10 0.33
C GLU A 33 -18.48 6.93 -0.96
N MET A 34 -17.23 6.51 -0.84
CA MET A 34 -16.39 6.23 -2.00
C MET A 34 -16.94 5.06 -2.83
N GLU A 35 -17.44 4.00 -2.21
CA GLU A 35 -18.05 2.84 -2.88
C GLU A 35 -19.38 3.20 -3.57
N GLU A 36 -20.21 4.00 -2.94
CA GLU A 36 -21.47 4.50 -3.52
C GLU A 36 -21.24 5.35 -4.78
N ASN A 37 -20.12 6.05 -4.85
CA ASN A 37 -19.68 6.83 -6.02
C ASN A 37 -18.77 6.03 -6.96
N SER A 38 -18.80 4.71 -6.88
CA SER A 38 -18.02 3.79 -7.71
C SER A 38 -18.92 2.88 -8.53
N GLU A 39 -18.55 2.68 -9.80
CA GLU A 39 -19.23 1.78 -10.72
C GLU A 39 -18.23 0.80 -11.34
N TRP A 40 -18.61 -0.47 -11.38
CA TRP A 40 -17.82 -1.53 -12.02
C TRP A 40 -18.38 -1.83 -13.40
N ILE A 41 -17.58 -1.63 -14.44
CA ILE A 41 -17.93 -1.85 -15.83
C ILE A 41 -17.25 -3.12 -16.34
N SER A 42 -18.03 -4.14 -16.64
CA SER A 42 -17.54 -5.41 -17.19
C SER A 42 -17.59 -5.45 -18.71
N GLY A 43 -16.82 -6.36 -19.32
CA GLY A 43 -16.88 -6.64 -20.75
C GLY A 43 -16.22 -5.59 -21.64
N ILE A 44 -15.37 -4.73 -21.11
CA ILE A 44 -14.58 -3.78 -21.90
C ILE A 44 -13.57 -4.61 -22.71
N THR A 45 -13.67 -4.59 -24.05
CA THR A 45 -12.68 -5.26 -24.89
C THR A 45 -11.48 -4.36 -25.12
N ALA A 46 -10.26 -4.92 -25.10
CA ALA A 46 -9.05 -4.12 -25.30
C ALA A 46 -9.10 -3.30 -26.60
N ARG A 47 -9.65 -3.89 -27.68
CA ARG A 47 -9.76 -3.23 -29.00
C ARG A 47 -10.74 -2.05 -29.01
N ASP A 48 -11.66 -1.96 -28.06
CA ASP A 48 -12.62 -0.86 -27.94
C ASP A 48 -12.05 0.29 -27.09
N ILE A 49 -10.89 0.09 -26.48
CA ILE A 49 -10.22 1.13 -25.70
C ILE A 49 -9.41 2.03 -26.63
N ARG A 50 -9.57 3.31 -26.44
CA ARG A 50 -8.74 4.34 -27.08
C ARG A 50 -8.37 5.40 -26.07
N LEU A 51 -7.11 5.76 -26.02
CA LEU A 51 -6.62 6.90 -25.26
C LEU A 51 -6.41 8.11 -26.17
N GLU A 52 -6.73 9.26 -25.65
CA GLU A 52 -6.47 10.54 -26.28
C GLU A 52 -5.82 11.49 -25.28
N ALA A 53 -4.73 12.12 -25.67
CA ALA A 53 -4.10 13.16 -24.87
C ALA A 53 -4.95 14.43 -24.95
N LEU A 54 -5.35 14.95 -23.79
CA LEU A 54 -5.97 16.26 -23.72
C LEU A 54 -4.88 17.31 -23.94
N ASP A 55 -5.08 18.14 -24.95
CA ASP A 55 -4.19 19.27 -25.25
C ASP A 55 -4.34 20.37 -24.19
N ASP A 56 -3.31 21.19 -24.03
CA ASP A 56 -3.33 22.37 -23.16
C ASP A 56 -4.18 23.54 -23.73
N ARG A 57 -4.92 23.29 -24.78
CA ARG A 57 -5.80 24.29 -25.40
C ARG A 57 -7.04 24.54 -24.55
N PRO A 58 -7.22 25.73 -24.00
CA PRO A 58 -8.35 26.01 -23.09
C PRO A 58 -9.71 25.71 -23.71
N LEU A 59 -9.87 26.04 -25.00
CA LEU A 59 -11.15 25.85 -25.72
C LEU A 59 -11.55 24.38 -25.83
N PHE A 60 -10.60 23.50 -26.05
CA PHE A 60 -10.85 22.05 -26.09
C PHE A 60 -11.25 21.51 -24.71
N LEU A 61 -10.57 21.99 -23.67
CA LEU A 61 -10.88 21.62 -22.30
C LEU A 61 -12.29 22.06 -21.89
N GLU A 62 -12.71 23.30 -22.24
CA GLU A 62 -14.07 23.77 -21.95
C GLU A 62 -15.13 22.91 -22.64
N THR A 63 -14.93 22.56 -23.89
CA THR A 63 -15.87 21.73 -24.65
C THR A 63 -15.99 20.33 -24.00
N GLN A 64 -14.85 19.73 -23.60
CA GLN A 64 -14.84 18.43 -22.91
C GLN A 64 -15.52 18.51 -21.54
N ILE A 65 -15.27 19.57 -20.78
CA ILE A 65 -15.89 19.81 -19.47
C ILE A 65 -17.41 19.92 -19.62
N GLN A 66 -17.90 20.69 -20.58
CA GLN A 66 -19.33 20.83 -20.85
C GLN A 66 -19.97 19.51 -21.27
N GLN A 67 -19.30 18.75 -22.12
CA GLN A 67 -19.80 17.45 -22.60
C GLN A 67 -19.96 16.42 -21.49
N TYR A 68 -19.08 16.43 -20.49
CA TYR A 68 -19.08 15.46 -19.38
C TYR A 68 -19.60 16.05 -18.08
N HIS A 69 -20.26 17.21 -18.11
CA HIS A 69 -20.73 17.93 -16.92
C HIS A 69 -19.62 18.25 -15.92
N LEU A 70 -18.38 18.38 -16.39
CA LEU A 70 -17.26 18.86 -15.61
C LEU A 70 -17.23 20.38 -15.69
N GLU A 71 -17.51 21.06 -14.63
CA GLU A 71 -17.61 22.53 -14.61
C GLU A 71 -16.27 23.24 -14.46
N ASN A 72 -15.15 22.48 -14.44
CA ASN A 72 -13.87 23.06 -14.08
C ASN A 72 -12.66 22.42 -14.79
N THR A 73 -11.87 23.21 -15.51
CA THR A 73 -10.66 22.79 -16.20
C THR A 73 -9.56 22.28 -15.26
N ASP A 74 -9.52 22.82 -14.06
CA ASP A 74 -8.50 22.43 -13.06
C ASP A 74 -8.62 20.97 -12.62
N LEU A 75 -9.84 20.40 -12.65
CA LEU A 75 -10.04 18.97 -12.35
C LEU A 75 -9.39 18.05 -13.39
N ILE A 76 -9.28 18.53 -14.63
CA ILE A 76 -8.63 17.80 -15.71
C ILE A 76 -7.12 17.75 -15.47
N GLU A 77 -6.54 18.81 -14.93
CA GLU A 77 -5.11 18.90 -14.64
C GLU A 77 -4.65 17.95 -13.55
N GLU A 78 -5.46 17.80 -12.51
CA GLU A 78 -5.14 16.93 -11.36
C GLU A 78 -5.32 15.46 -11.63
N THR A 79 -6.13 15.08 -12.61
CA THR A 79 -6.40 13.69 -12.96
C THR A 79 -5.50 13.14 -14.04
N ALA A 80 -4.59 13.95 -14.50
CA ALA A 80 -3.68 13.54 -15.56
C ALA A 80 -2.62 12.57 -15.05
N LEU A 81 -2.32 11.63 -15.87
CA LEU A 81 -1.28 10.65 -15.73
C LEU A 81 0.08 11.35 -15.69
N SER A 82 0.78 11.38 -14.54
CA SER A 82 2.14 11.93 -14.44
C SER A 82 2.32 13.25 -15.22
N GLY A 83 1.42 14.20 -15.03
CA GLY A 83 1.37 15.43 -15.80
C GLY A 83 0.82 15.27 -17.22
N THR A 84 0.27 14.11 -17.56
CA THR A 84 -0.32 13.79 -18.86
C THR A 84 -1.82 13.63 -18.70
N ARG A 85 -2.60 14.52 -19.25
CA ARG A 85 -4.05 14.43 -19.24
C ARG A 85 -4.52 13.42 -20.27
N LEU A 86 -5.21 12.38 -19.83
CA LEU A 86 -5.70 11.33 -20.69
C LEU A 86 -7.21 11.22 -20.62
N LEU A 87 -7.81 11.04 -21.77
CA LEU A 87 -9.20 10.66 -21.93
C LEU A 87 -9.24 9.22 -22.44
N ILE A 88 -10.06 8.37 -21.84
CA ILE A 88 -10.31 7.02 -22.30
C ILE A 88 -11.66 6.94 -22.98
N TYR A 89 -11.71 6.26 -24.12
CA TYR A 89 -12.93 5.86 -24.80
C TYR A 89 -13.08 4.36 -24.65
N THR A 90 -14.27 3.93 -24.22
CA THR A 90 -14.62 2.53 -24.15
C THR A 90 -15.76 2.23 -25.09
N GLY A 91 -15.79 1.03 -25.69
CA GLY A 91 -16.78 0.67 -26.70
C GLY A 91 -18.20 0.51 -26.16
N ALA A 92 -19.14 0.57 -27.08
CA ALA A 92 -20.59 0.63 -26.85
C ALA A 92 -21.21 -0.51 -26.03
N ARG A 93 -20.51 -1.62 -25.79
CA ARG A 93 -21.03 -2.74 -24.98
C ARG A 93 -21.07 -2.43 -23.49
N ALA A 94 -20.21 -1.51 -23.02
CA ALA A 94 -20.17 -1.12 -21.63
C ALA A 94 -21.31 -0.18 -21.23
N TYR A 95 -21.86 0.56 -22.20
CA TYR A 95 -22.95 1.52 -21.95
C TYR A 95 -24.02 1.45 -23.05
N PRO A 96 -25.30 1.33 -22.68
CA PRO A 96 -26.41 1.42 -23.65
C PRO A 96 -26.44 2.83 -24.24
N GLY A 97 -26.01 3.00 -25.48
CA GLY A 97 -26.10 4.27 -26.21
C GLY A 97 -24.81 4.87 -26.71
N GLY A 98 -23.64 4.24 -26.52
CA GLY A 98 -22.45 4.79 -27.16
C GLY A 98 -21.11 4.56 -26.47
N ARG A 99 -20.16 5.40 -26.80
CA ARG A 99 -18.84 5.43 -26.21
C ARG A 99 -18.87 6.16 -24.88
N VAL A 100 -18.20 5.61 -23.87
CA VAL A 100 -17.95 6.31 -22.63
C VAL A 100 -16.63 7.05 -22.77
N HIS A 101 -16.65 8.28 -22.37
CA HIS A 101 -15.48 9.14 -22.32
C HIS A 101 -15.22 9.49 -20.87
N GLU A 102 -14.12 9.01 -20.32
CA GLU A 102 -13.77 9.23 -18.93
C GLU A 102 -12.35 9.74 -18.81
N LEU A 103 -12.12 10.60 -17.84
CA LEU A 103 -10.77 10.99 -17.46
C LEU A 103 -10.07 9.81 -16.75
N VAL A 104 -8.77 9.70 -16.93
CA VAL A 104 -7.98 8.61 -16.39
C VAL A 104 -7.19 9.08 -15.17
N ARG A 105 -7.38 8.42 -14.03
CA ARG A 105 -6.55 8.64 -12.82
C ARG A 105 -5.24 7.87 -12.91
N ASP A 106 -4.23 8.34 -12.19
CA ASP A 106 -2.93 7.67 -12.06
C ASP A 106 -3.05 6.22 -11.58
N THR A 107 -4.03 5.94 -10.72
CA THR A 107 -4.31 4.60 -10.20
C THR A 107 -4.67 3.59 -11.28
N ALA A 108 -5.25 4.03 -12.40
CA ALA A 108 -5.62 3.16 -13.54
C ALA A 108 -4.47 2.85 -14.50
N VAL A 109 -3.36 3.59 -14.46
CA VAL A 109 -2.27 3.51 -15.46
C VAL A 109 -1.66 2.14 -15.56
N SER A 110 -1.36 1.52 -14.41
CA SER A 110 -0.78 0.18 -14.39
C SER A 110 -1.72 -0.86 -14.99
N GLY A 111 -3.02 -0.64 -14.86
CA GLY A 111 -4.06 -1.43 -15.49
C GLY A 111 -4.08 -1.27 -17.01
N LEU A 112 -4.00 -0.02 -17.49
CA LEU A 112 -3.89 0.28 -18.92
C LEU A 112 -2.70 -0.44 -19.57
N HIS A 113 -1.52 -0.36 -18.94
CA HIS A 113 -0.31 -1.05 -19.43
C HIS A 113 -0.52 -2.57 -19.52
N ARG A 114 -1.15 -3.17 -18.51
CA ARG A 114 -1.45 -4.61 -18.50
C ARG A 114 -2.44 -5.02 -19.59
N VAL A 115 -3.47 -4.22 -19.82
CA VAL A 115 -4.47 -4.48 -20.87
C VAL A 115 -3.87 -4.31 -22.25
N ALA A 116 -3.06 -3.28 -22.49
CA ALA A 116 -2.32 -3.07 -23.72
C ALA A 116 -1.16 -4.06 -23.92
N ARG A 117 -0.80 -4.86 -22.89
CA ARG A 117 0.38 -5.76 -22.86
C ARG A 117 1.70 -5.05 -23.11
N LEU A 118 1.79 -3.81 -22.65
CA LEU A 118 2.98 -2.96 -22.77
C LEU A 118 3.59 -2.74 -21.38
N ASN A 119 4.89 -2.90 -21.29
CA ASN A 119 5.66 -2.66 -20.08
C ASN A 119 6.96 -1.94 -20.42
N GLY A 120 7.44 -1.12 -19.51
CA GLY A 120 8.77 -0.52 -19.60
C GLY A 120 8.81 0.93 -19.14
N ASN A 121 9.97 1.33 -18.62
CA ASN A 121 10.21 2.71 -18.15
C ASN A 121 10.20 3.72 -19.30
N SER A 122 10.38 3.27 -20.54
CA SER A 122 10.34 4.14 -21.72
C SER A 122 8.96 4.78 -21.94
N LEU A 123 7.88 4.13 -21.49
CA LEU A 123 6.52 4.68 -21.63
C LEU A 123 6.37 6.01 -20.87
N SER A 124 6.96 6.11 -19.67
CA SER A 124 6.92 7.34 -18.86
C SER A 124 7.78 8.50 -19.41
N GLN A 125 8.66 8.22 -20.38
CA GLN A 125 9.54 9.21 -21.00
C GLN A 125 9.01 9.70 -22.36
N MET A 126 7.88 9.16 -22.82
CA MET A 126 7.26 9.56 -24.08
C MET A 126 6.51 10.89 -23.95
N THR A 127 6.38 11.61 -25.05
CA THR A 127 5.39 12.69 -25.13
C THR A 127 3.98 12.12 -25.02
N ARG A 128 3.00 12.94 -24.64
CA ARG A 128 1.59 12.51 -24.46
C ARG A 128 1.04 11.83 -25.71
N GLU A 129 1.25 12.45 -26.88
CA GLU A 129 0.76 11.91 -28.15
C GLU A 129 1.40 10.55 -28.45
N LYS A 130 2.73 10.43 -28.31
CA LYS A 130 3.43 9.16 -28.53
C LYS A 130 3.01 8.09 -27.55
N TYR A 131 2.77 8.46 -26.29
CA TYR A 131 2.24 7.53 -25.29
C TYR A 131 0.86 7.01 -25.70
N CYS A 132 -0.08 7.91 -26.07
CA CYS A 132 -1.41 7.50 -26.51
C CYS A 132 -1.36 6.66 -27.79
N GLU A 133 -0.56 7.03 -28.78
CA GLU A 133 -0.35 6.26 -30.01
C GLU A 133 0.17 4.84 -29.70
N THR A 134 1.20 4.74 -28.86
CA THR A 134 1.80 3.46 -28.47
C THR A 134 0.80 2.58 -27.72
N MET A 135 0.05 3.15 -26.78
CA MET A 135 -0.96 2.44 -26.03
C MET A 135 -2.11 1.96 -26.92
N ASN A 136 -2.59 2.81 -27.85
CA ASN A 136 -3.66 2.47 -28.78
C ASN A 136 -3.25 1.32 -29.70
N ASN A 137 -2.02 1.31 -30.23
CA ASN A 137 -1.48 0.20 -30.99
C ASN A 137 -1.43 -1.11 -30.16
N GLY A 138 -1.10 -0.99 -28.87
CA GLY A 138 -1.15 -2.09 -27.93
C GLY A 138 -2.58 -2.65 -27.75
N PHE A 139 -3.56 -1.77 -27.56
CA PHE A 139 -4.97 -2.16 -27.41
C PHE A 139 -5.54 -2.83 -28.67
N GLU A 140 -5.20 -2.34 -29.86
CA GLU A 140 -5.63 -2.95 -31.15
C GLU A 140 -5.16 -4.39 -31.29
N THR A 141 -3.97 -4.70 -30.81
CA THR A 141 -3.36 -6.04 -30.92
C THR A 141 -3.70 -6.95 -29.74
N ALA A 142 -4.06 -6.38 -28.60
CA ALA A 142 -4.39 -7.14 -27.40
C ALA A 142 -5.69 -7.93 -27.56
N LYS A 143 -5.70 -9.14 -26.98
CA LYS A 143 -6.88 -9.98 -26.91
C LYS A 143 -7.33 -10.07 -25.45
N GLY A 144 -8.64 -10.03 -25.23
CA GLY A 144 -9.22 -10.18 -23.91
C GLY A 144 -10.15 -9.03 -23.54
N THR A 145 -10.78 -9.20 -22.39
CA THR A 145 -11.67 -8.22 -21.79
C THR A 145 -11.04 -7.62 -20.53
N ALA A 146 -11.55 -6.48 -20.14
CA ALA A 146 -11.15 -5.79 -18.93
C ALA A 146 -12.38 -5.45 -18.08
N LEU A 147 -12.16 -5.31 -16.77
CA LEU A 147 -13.10 -4.75 -15.81
C LEU A 147 -12.61 -3.35 -15.45
N GLY A 148 -13.43 -2.34 -15.70
CA GLY A 148 -13.16 -0.95 -15.34
C GLY A 148 -13.79 -0.58 -14.00
N LEU A 149 -13.09 0.24 -13.22
CA LEU A 149 -13.62 0.90 -12.03
C LEU A 149 -13.69 2.39 -12.32
N ILE A 150 -14.91 2.89 -12.44
CA ILE A 150 -15.19 4.32 -12.53
C ILE A 150 -15.53 4.82 -11.12
N ARG A 151 -14.88 5.87 -10.69
CA ARG A 151 -15.07 6.47 -9.36
C ARG A 151 -15.16 7.97 -9.50
N TYR A 152 -16.28 8.56 -9.02
CA TYR A 152 -16.58 9.99 -9.23
C TYR A 152 -16.44 10.44 -10.69
N GLY A 153 -16.97 9.64 -11.64
CA GLY A 153 -16.91 9.93 -13.06
C GLY A 153 -15.53 9.84 -13.70
N LYS A 154 -14.59 9.08 -13.12
CA LYS A 154 -13.24 8.94 -13.65
C LYS A 154 -12.75 7.49 -13.56
N LEU A 155 -12.04 7.03 -14.60
CA LEU A 155 -11.43 5.71 -14.59
C LEU A 155 -10.33 5.64 -13.51
N SER A 156 -10.60 4.92 -12.44
CA SER A 156 -9.71 4.76 -11.29
C SER A 156 -8.96 3.43 -11.26
N GLY A 157 -9.49 2.42 -11.96
CA GLY A 157 -8.86 1.12 -12.10
C GLY A 157 -9.24 0.43 -13.41
N LEU A 158 -8.32 -0.37 -13.95
CA LEU A 158 -8.58 -1.22 -15.10
C LEU A 158 -7.91 -2.57 -14.89
N HIS A 159 -8.71 -3.64 -14.86
CA HIS A 159 -8.24 -4.99 -14.54
C HIS A 159 -8.37 -5.88 -15.77
N SER A 160 -7.26 -6.47 -16.21
CA SER A 160 -7.25 -7.43 -17.32
C SER A 160 -7.78 -8.79 -16.88
N GLY A 161 -8.44 -9.52 -17.81
CA GLY A 161 -8.95 -10.86 -17.56
C GLY A 161 -10.28 -10.88 -16.80
N ALA A 162 -11.17 -9.94 -17.10
CA ALA A 162 -12.44 -9.70 -16.43
C ALA A 162 -13.42 -10.87 -16.42
N ASP A 163 -13.35 -11.78 -17.38
CA ASP A 163 -14.26 -12.91 -17.48
C ASP A 163 -13.91 -14.01 -16.48
N GLY A 164 -14.03 -13.68 -15.18
CA GLY A 164 -13.80 -14.57 -14.06
C GLY A 164 -12.41 -14.48 -13.40
N GLY A 165 -11.55 -13.56 -13.85
CA GLY A 165 -10.18 -13.42 -13.32
C GLY A 165 -10.01 -12.43 -12.18
N TYR A 166 -10.76 -11.35 -12.13
CA TYR A 166 -10.74 -10.38 -11.04
C TYR A 166 -11.92 -10.58 -10.08
N MET A 167 -11.65 -10.38 -8.82
CA MET A 167 -12.62 -10.53 -7.74
C MET A 167 -12.71 -9.20 -6.99
N ALA A 168 -13.77 -8.45 -7.28
CA ALA A 168 -14.07 -7.24 -6.54
C ALA A 168 -14.48 -7.62 -5.10
N MET A 169 -13.83 -6.99 -4.13
CA MET A 169 -14.15 -7.15 -2.70
C MET A 169 -14.42 -5.76 -2.14
N PRO A 170 -15.67 -5.44 -1.76
CA PRO A 170 -15.98 -4.15 -1.14
C PRO A 170 -15.11 -3.92 0.09
N ILE A 171 -14.42 -2.78 0.14
CA ILE A 171 -13.47 -2.45 1.20
C ILE A 171 -14.21 -2.24 2.53
N SER A 172 -15.40 -1.65 2.50
CA SER A 172 -16.28 -1.51 3.67
C SER A 172 -16.56 -2.86 4.33
N ARG A 173 -16.86 -3.90 3.53
CA ARG A 173 -17.12 -5.26 4.03
C ARG A 173 -15.86 -5.92 4.59
N LEU A 174 -14.70 -5.66 4.00
CA LEU A 174 -13.41 -6.14 4.52
C LEU A 174 -13.08 -5.48 5.87
N LEU A 175 -13.38 -4.19 6.02
CA LEU A 175 -13.24 -3.47 7.30
C LEU A 175 -14.17 -4.04 8.37
N ASP A 176 -15.46 -4.26 8.05
CA ASP A 176 -16.43 -4.90 8.96
C ASP A 176 -15.94 -6.27 9.41
N ILE A 177 -15.54 -7.14 8.48
CA ILE A 177 -15.01 -8.48 8.79
C ILE A 177 -13.78 -8.37 9.71
N THR A 178 -12.91 -7.40 9.46
CA THR A 178 -11.71 -7.19 10.28
C THR A 178 -12.10 -6.78 11.70
N ALA A 179 -12.91 -5.75 11.85
CA ALA A 179 -13.34 -5.22 13.15
C ALA A 179 -14.06 -6.30 13.98
N ASP A 180 -15.00 -7.02 13.37
CA ASP A 180 -15.74 -8.11 14.01
C ASP A 180 -14.80 -9.24 14.44
N THR A 181 -13.88 -9.67 13.58
CA THR A 181 -12.96 -10.76 13.86
C THR A 181 -11.98 -10.38 14.97
N VAL A 182 -11.40 -9.18 14.88
CA VAL A 182 -10.44 -8.69 15.87
C VAL A 182 -11.11 -8.56 17.24
N THR A 183 -12.29 -7.94 17.31
CA THR A 183 -13.06 -7.83 18.56
C THR A 183 -13.41 -9.21 19.14
N ARG A 184 -13.87 -10.13 18.33
CA ARG A 184 -14.23 -11.49 18.76
C ARG A 184 -13.04 -12.29 19.28
N ARG A 185 -11.85 -12.14 18.67
CA ARG A 185 -10.64 -12.91 18.99
C ARG A 185 -9.82 -12.32 20.13
N PHE A 186 -9.80 -11.01 20.24
CA PHE A 186 -8.89 -10.30 21.14
C PHE A 186 -9.59 -9.42 22.19
N GLY A 187 -10.90 -9.26 22.12
CA GLY A 187 -11.65 -8.34 22.98
C GLY A 187 -11.70 -6.94 22.40
N THR A 188 -11.47 -5.92 23.22
CA THR A 188 -11.48 -4.52 22.79
C THR A 188 -10.43 -4.29 21.70
N ALA A 189 -10.88 -3.69 20.59
CA ALA A 189 -10.01 -3.20 19.54
C ALA A 189 -10.21 -1.69 19.39
N ILE A 190 -9.13 -0.95 19.37
CA ILE A 190 -9.14 0.51 19.27
C ILE A 190 -8.44 0.91 17.99
N MET A 191 -9.12 1.58 17.07
CA MET A 191 -8.47 2.08 15.87
C MET A 191 -7.40 3.10 16.25
N ALA A 192 -6.14 2.81 15.96
CA ALA A 192 -4.99 3.66 16.22
C ALA A 192 -4.82 4.75 15.16
N GLY A 193 -5.29 4.49 13.97
CA GLY A 193 -5.28 5.42 12.84
C GLY A 193 -5.79 4.78 11.56
N GLY A 194 -6.16 5.58 10.60
CA GLY A 194 -6.67 5.15 9.31
C GLY A 194 -6.26 6.09 8.18
N TYR A 195 -6.35 5.58 6.98
CA TYR A 195 -6.08 6.31 5.74
C TYR A 195 -6.99 5.79 4.64
N ASN A 196 -7.57 6.68 3.85
CA ASN A 196 -8.29 6.33 2.66
C ASN A 196 -7.94 7.26 1.49
N SER A 197 -7.89 6.69 0.30
CA SER A 197 -7.65 7.41 -0.96
C SER A 197 -8.31 6.67 -2.13
N HIS A 198 -8.27 7.24 -3.32
CA HIS A 198 -8.79 6.56 -4.52
C HIS A 198 -8.13 5.21 -4.81
N GLY A 199 -6.94 4.97 -4.33
CA GLY A 199 -6.16 3.79 -4.68
C GLY A 199 -5.91 2.82 -3.55
N PHE A 200 -6.14 3.21 -2.29
CA PHE A 200 -5.67 2.45 -1.16
C PHE A 200 -6.39 2.84 0.14
N THR A 201 -6.80 1.84 0.91
CA THR A 201 -7.38 2.02 2.24
C THR A 201 -6.54 1.25 3.25
N ARG A 202 -6.28 1.85 4.41
CA ARG A 202 -5.55 1.26 5.53
C ARG A 202 -6.25 1.58 6.84
N ALA A 203 -6.23 0.64 7.77
CA ALA A 203 -6.65 0.85 9.15
C ALA A 203 -5.77 0.04 10.10
N LEU A 204 -5.42 0.64 11.21
CA LEU A 204 -4.56 0.08 12.25
C LEU A 204 -5.38 -0.03 13.54
N TRP A 205 -5.39 -1.19 14.19
CA TRP A 205 -6.04 -1.39 15.49
C TRP A 205 -5.04 -1.82 16.55
N GLU A 206 -5.16 -1.24 17.73
CA GLU A 206 -4.55 -1.70 18.96
C GLU A 206 -5.43 -2.73 19.67
N LEU A 207 -4.82 -3.67 20.38
CA LEU A 207 -5.46 -4.80 21.05
C LEU A 207 -5.17 -4.77 22.57
N PRO A 208 -5.72 -3.82 23.34
CA PRO A 208 -5.37 -3.63 24.73
C PRO A 208 -5.68 -4.84 25.60
N ASP A 209 -6.81 -5.53 25.41
CA ASP A 209 -7.19 -6.71 26.20
C ASP A 209 -6.28 -7.91 25.94
N ALA A 210 -5.63 -7.96 24.78
CA ALA A 210 -4.69 -9.02 24.43
C ALA A 210 -3.23 -8.66 24.75
N GLN A 211 -2.95 -7.45 25.24
CA GLN A 211 -1.59 -6.93 25.41
C GLN A 211 -0.72 -7.85 26.28
N SER A 212 -1.17 -8.19 27.49
CA SER A 212 -0.38 -9.06 28.38
C SER A 212 -0.01 -10.38 27.72
N ARG A 213 -1.00 -11.08 27.15
CA ARG A 213 -0.82 -12.37 26.51
C ARG A 213 0.15 -12.34 25.33
N LEU A 214 0.00 -11.35 24.43
CA LEU A 214 0.81 -11.28 23.21
C LEU A 214 2.21 -10.72 23.50
N VAL A 215 2.36 -9.81 24.46
CA VAL A 215 3.68 -9.34 24.91
C VAL A 215 4.43 -10.44 25.65
N ASP A 216 3.74 -11.28 26.45
CA ASP A 216 4.37 -12.43 27.08
C ASP A 216 4.91 -13.43 26.06
N LEU A 217 4.18 -13.69 24.96
CA LEU A 217 4.68 -14.51 23.85
C LEU A 217 5.96 -13.90 23.23
N TYR A 218 5.95 -12.59 23.01
CA TYR A 218 7.10 -11.86 22.48
C TYR A 218 8.32 -11.99 23.43
N GLN A 219 8.14 -11.70 24.70
CA GLN A 219 9.20 -11.76 25.71
C GLN A 219 9.74 -13.20 25.88
N LYS A 220 8.86 -14.20 25.79
CA LYS A 220 9.25 -15.61 25.85
C LYS A 220 10.18 -15.96 24.68
N ALA A 221 9.84 -15.53 23.45
CA ALA A 221 10.69 -15.75 22.29
C ALA A 221 12.10 -15.13 22.45
N LEU A 222 12.19 -13.94 23.05
CA LEU A 222 13.47 -13.31 23.38
C LEU A 222 14.24 -14.08 24.43
N LYS A 223 13.61 -14.55 25.50
CA LYS A 223 14.28 -15.31 26.58
C LYS A 223 14.79 -16.67 26.09
N GLU A 224 14.02 -17.37 25.27
CA GLU A 224 14.40 -18.67 24.72
C GLU A 224 15.60 -18.60 23.79
N SER A 225 15.86 -17.44 23.17
CA SER A 225 17.07 -17.21 22.38
C SER A 225 18.36 -17.00 23.21
N GLY A 226 18.26 -16.97 24.54
CA GLY A 226 19.38 -16.73 25.44
C GLY A 226 19.84 -15.28 25.53
N ASN A 227 19.16 -14.37 24.85
CA ASN A 227 19.43 -12.94 24.86
C ASN A 227 18.33 -12.25 25.67
N ALA A 228 18.57 -12.03 26.96
CA ALA A 228 17.72 -11.15 27.75
C ALA A 228 17.76 -9.76 27.09
N THR A 229 16.63 -9.28 26.62
CA THR A 229 16.56 -7.93 26.07
C THR A 229 16.90 -6.90 27.14
N LYS A 230 17.71 -5.96 26.77
CA LYS A 230 17.97 -4.74 27.53
C LYS A 230 16.76 -3.80 27.53
N TYR A 231 15.77 -4.10 26.71
CA TYR A 231 14.57 -3.29 26.54
C TYR A 231 13.43 -3.90 27.35
N ALA A 232 12.83 -3.09 28.20
CA ALA A 232 11.48 -3.37 28.69
C ALA A 232 10.56 -3.35 27.46
N VAL A 233 10.08 -4.52 27.07
CA VAL A 233 9.12 -4.63 25.95
C VAL A 233 7.77 -4.10 26.45
N ASN A 234 7.55 -2.82 26.17
CA ASN A 234 6.27 -2.16 26.44
C ASN A 234 5.58 -1.86 25.11
N PHE A 235 5.32 -2.92 24.36
CA PHE A 235 4.65 -2.81 23.06
C PHE A 235 3.15 -3.00 23.21
N MET A 236 2.39 -2.33 22.34
CA MET A 236 0.97 -2.58 22.17
C MET A 236 0.80 -3.51 20.96
N PRO A 237 0.24 -4.73 21.13
CA PRO A 237 -0.08 -5.57 19.98
C PRO A 237 -1.22 -4.96 19.18
N GLY A 238 -1.23 -5.22 17.89
CA GLY A 238 -2.24 -4.72 17.00
C GLY A 238 -2.31 -5.47 15.68
N VAL A 239 -3.20 -5.02 14.82
CA VAL A 239 -3.34 -5.49 13.45
C VAL A 239 -3.34 -4.32 12.49
N ASP A 240 -2.80 -4.55 11.30
CA ASP A 240 -2.73 -3.60 10.21
C ASP A 240 -3.48 -4.17 9.01
N PHE A 241 -4.64 -3.60 8.74
CA PHE A 241 -5.44 -3.89 7.56
C PHE A 241 -5.08 -2.94 6.42
N TYR A 242 -4.99 -3.47 5.23
CA TYR A 242 -4.93 -2.67 4.02
C TYR A 242 -5.52 -3.40 2.81
N SER A 243 -6.13 -2.64 1.91
CA SER A 243 -6.72 -3.15 0.68
C SER A 243 -6.72 -2.09 -0.43
N SER A 244 -6.82 -2.57 -1.67
CA SER A 244 -6.95 -1.72 -2.86
C SER A 244 -7.77 -2.41 -3.93
N ASP A 245 -8.81 -1.76 -4.38
CA ASP A 245 -9.62 -2.20 -5.52
C ASP A 245 -9.08 -1.70 -6.87
N THR A 246 -8.04 -0.87 -6.86
CA THR A 246 -7.29 -0.45 -8.05
C THR A 246 -6.10 -1.36 -8.38
N ALA A 247 -5.99 -2.50 -7.70
CA ALA A 247 -4.90 -3.48 -7.81
C ALA A 247 -3.51 -2.97 -7.34
N ALA A 248 -3.47 -1.95 -6.50
CA ALA A 248 -2.24 -1.50 -5.85
C ALA A 248 -1.80 -2.49 -4.75
N SER A 249 -2.75 -3.14 -4.06
CA SER A 249 -2.49 -4.18 -3.07
C SER A 249 -3.56 -5.27 -3.08
N ALA A 250 -3.27 -6.38 -2.40
CA ALA A 250 -4.27 -7.38 -2.02
C ALA A 250 -5.00 -6.91 -0.75
N ALA A 251 -6.13 -7.53 -0.41
CA ALA A 251 -6.70 -7.41 0.93
C ALA A 251 -5.80 -8.15 1.91
N SER A 252 -5.28 -7.45 2.91
CA SER A 252 -4.31 -7.97 3.85
C SER A 252 -4.65 -7.59 5.29
N LEU A 253 -4.30 -8.48 6.22
CA LEU A 253 -4.39 -8.26 7.66
C LEU A 253 -3.11 -8.79 8.30
N ASP A 254 -2.24 -7.89 8.73
CA ASP A 254 -0.93 -8.22 9.28
C ASP A 254 -0.89 -8.05 10.80
N PRO A 255 -0.28 -8.99 11.54
CA PRO A 255 -0.03 -8.81 12.97
C PRO A 255 1.11 -7.81 13.15
N VAL A 256 0.92 -6.84 14.03
CA VAL A 256 1.91 -5.80 14.33
C VAL A 256 2.06 -5.62 15.83
N PHE A 257 3.19 -5.02 16.23
CA PHE A 257 3.39 -4.48 17.57
C PHE A 257 3.72 -3.01 17.43
N PHE A 258 3.07 -2.15 18.19
CA PHE A 258 3.38 -0.73 18.22
C PHE A 258 4.39 -0.43 19.30
N LYS A 259 5.42 0.32 18.96
CA LYS A 259 6.30 0.97 19.94
C LYS A 259 5.52 1.99 20.78
N PRO A 260 6.04 2.43 21.93
CA PRO A 260 5.41 3.49 22.74
C PRO A 260 5.19 4.81 21.98
N ASN A 261 5.95 5.08 20.93
CA ASN A 261 5.79 6.24 20.05
C ASN A 261 4.78 6.00 18.90
N GLY A 262 4.07 4.87 18.88
CA GLY A 262 3.07 4.53 17.87
C GLY A 262 3.62 3.84 16.61
N THR A 263 4.95 3.75 16.44
CA THR A 263 5.56 3.13 15.26
C THR A 263 5.22 1.63 15.17
N PRO A 264 4.66 1.14 14.06
CA PRO A 264 4.34 -0.28 13.90
C PRO A 264 5.59 -1.11 13.61
N LEU A 265 5.73 -2.22 14.30
CA LEU A 265 6.74 -3.26 14.08
C LEU A 265 6.10 -4.43 13.35
N ARG A 266 6.50 -4.68 12.11
CA ARG A 266 6.00 -5.77 11.28
C ARG A 266 7.11 -6.80 11.05
N PHE A 267 6.92 -8.01 11.56
CA PHE A 267 7.91 -9.10 11.46
C PHE A 267 7.59 -10.11 10.36
N ILE A 268 6.31 -10.26 10.02
CA ILE A 268 5.83 -11.19 8.99
C ILE A 268 4.71 -10.55 8.19
N ASP A 269 4.45 -11.11 7.01
CA ASP A 269 3.18 -10.90 6.33
C ASP A 269 2.11 -11.77 7.03
N GLY A 270 0.95 -11.19 7.26
CA GLY A 270 -0.18 -11.87 7.87
C GLY A 270 -1.01 -12.64 6.85
N ILE A 271 -2.27 -12.31 6.81
CA ILE A 271 -3.24 -12.88 5.89
C ILE A 271 -3.28 -12.03 4.63
N LYS A 272 -3.34 -12.67 3.47
CA LYS A 272 -3.32 -11.97 2.19
C LYS A 272 -4.22 -12.66 1.18
N VAL A 273 -5.30 -11.99 0.79
CA VAL A 273 -6.24 -12.45 -0.21
C VAL A 273 -6.12 -11.58 -1.46
N LYS A 274 -5.74 -12.19 -2.56
CA LYS A 274 -5.60 -11.50 -3.85
C LYS A 274 -6.97 -11.31 -4.50
N HIS A 275 -7.17 -10.16 -5.13
CA HIS A 275 -8.33 -9.87 -5.97
C HIS A 275 -8.35 -10.69 -7.28
N LEU A 276 -7.94 -11.95 -7.22
CA LEU A 276 -7.85 -12.84 -8.38
C LEU A 276 -8.44 -14.20 -8.05
N ARG A 277 -9.36 -14.67 -8.89
CA ARG A 277 -9.88 -16.04 -8.84
C ARG A 277 -8.90 -16.97 -9.56
N ARG A 278 -8.15 -17.77 -8.81
CA ARG A 278 -7.19 -18.76 -9.35
C ARG A 278 -7.20 -20.03 -8.52
N GLY A 279 -7.01 -21.18 -9.20
CA GLY A 279 -6.88 -22.48 -8.53
C GLY A 279 -8.11 -22.86 -7.71
N ASP A 280 -7.88 -23.39 -6.52
CA ASP A 280 -8.91 -23.91 -5.62
C ASP A 280 -9.86 -22.83 -5.06
N ALA A 281 -9.46 -21.55 -5.18
CA ALA A 281 -10.29 -20.41 -4.79
C ALA A 281 -11.27 -19.96 -5.89
N LYS A 282 -11.38 -20.71 -7.00
CA LYS A 282 -12.18 -20.32 -8.16
C LYS A 282 -13.67 -20.20 -7.86
N ASP A 283 -14.15 -21.00 -6.91
CA ASP A 283 -15.55 -21.10 -6.53
C ASP A 283 -15.88 -20.43 -5.18
N LYS A 284 -14.86 -19.90 -4.47
CA LYS A 284 -15.04 -19.20 -3.19
C LYS A 284 -15.14 -17.69 -3.39
N ASP A 285 -16.01 -17.06 -2.62
CA ASP A 285 -16.06 -15.60 -2.51
C ASP A 285 -14.78 -15.08 -1.82
N GLY A 286 -14.27 -13.93 -2.29
CA GLY A 286 -13.09 -13.29 -1.72
C GLY A 286 -13.29 -12.83 -0.29
N LEU A 287 -14.49 -12.41 0.07
CA LEU A 287 -14.85 -12.03 1.42
C LEU A 287 -14.83 -13.25 2.37
N GLU A 288 -15.32 -14.41 1.90
CA GLU A 288 -15.26 -15.65 2.67
C GLU A 288 -13.82 -16.09 2.91
N LEU A 289 -12.97 -16.03 1.87
CA LEU A 289 -11.55 -16.35 1.98
C LEU A 289 -10.83 -15.40 2.96
N PHE A 290 -11.19 -14.11 2.93
CA PHE A 290 -10.63 -13.14 3.84
C PHE A 290 -11.08 -13.40 5.28
N ALA A 291 -12.36 -13.69 5.51
CA ALA A 291 -12.91 -14.02 6.82
C ALA A 291 -12.27 -15.28 7.41
N GLU A 292 -12.17 -16.36 6.62
CA GLU A 292 -11.48 -17.61 7.03
C GLU A 292 -10.01 -17.35 7.40
N GLY A 293 -9.35 -16.49 6.62
CA GLY A 293 -7.99 -16.08 6.92
C GLY A 293 -7.90 -15.26 8.20
N ALA A 294 -8.75 -14.24 8.35
CA ALA A 294 -8.77 -13.34 9.51
C ALA A 294 -9.00 -14.12 10.82
N ASP A 295 -9.82 -15.17 10.80
CA ASP A 295 -10.01 -16.06 11.95
C ASP A 295 -8.73 -16.72 12.45
N ASN A 296 -7.72 -16.85 11.59
CA ASN A 296 -6.42 -17.42 11.94
C ASN A 296 -5.36 -16.37 12.34
N ILE A 297 -5.75 -15.10 12.51
CA ILE A 297 -4.78 -14.02 12.81
C ILE A 297 -4.00 -14.28 14.12
N PHE A 298 -4.60 -14.96 15.10
CA PHE A 298 -3.90 -15.32 16.33
C PHE A 298 -2.69 -16.22 16.07
N ALA A 299 -2.81 -17.21 15.20
CA ALA A 299 -1.69 -18.09 14.83
C ALA A 299 -0.56 -17.31 14.14
N LYS A 300 -0.86 -16.17 13.51
CA LYS A 300 0.16 -15.30 12.95
C LYS A 300 0.99 -14.60 14.01
N PHE A 301 0.42 -14.25 15.17
CA PHE A 301 1.23 -13.77 16.29
C PHE A 301 2.20 -14.85 16.82
N GLU A 302 1.81 -16.14 16.80
CA GLU A 302 2.74 -17.23 17.12
C GLU A 302 3.86 -17.35 16.06
N ASP A 303 3.59 -17.12 14.78
CA ASP A 303 4.63 -17.09 13.74
C ASP A 303 5.58 -15.90 13.92
N VAL A 304 5.10 -14.74 14.40
CA VAL A 304 5.95 -13.60 14.77
C VAL A 304 6.99 -13.99 15.79
N THR A 305 6.62 -14.80 16.82
CA THR A 305 7.57 -15.21 17.86
C THR A 305 8.74 -16.03 17.32
N LYS A 306 8.51 -16.86 16.29
CA LYS A 306 9.57 -17.63 15.61
C LYS A 306 10.59 -16.71 14.92
N VAL A 307 10.10 -15.63 14.30
CA VAL A 307 10.98 -14.64 13.65
C VAL A 307 11.77 -13.85 14.68
N ILE A 308 11.13 -13.43 15.77
CA ILE A 308 11.79 -12.74 16.88
C ILE A 308 12.91 -13.60 17.46
N ALA A 309 12.63 -14.87 17.77
CA ALA A 309 13.63 -15.81 18.27
C ALA A 309 14.80 -15.96 17.31
N ARG A 310 14.54 -16.10 16.01
CA ARG A 310 15.58 -16.17 14.96
C ARG A 310 16.45 -14.91 14.96
N LEU A 311 15.85 -13.72 14.89
CA LEU A 311 16.57 -12.45 14.84
C LEU A 311 17.42 -12.24 16.13
N SER A 312 16.91 -12.66 17.27
CA SER A 312 17.60 -12.53 18.55
C SER A 312 18.82 -13.47 18.68
N CYS A 313 18.89 -14.54 17.88
CA CYS A 313 20.07 -15.41 17.83
C CYS A 313 21.20 -14.89 16.93
N ILE A 314 20.93 -13.94 16.04
CA ILE A 314 21.90 -13.40 15.08
C ILE A 314 22.64 -12.24 15.75
N LYS A 315 23.97 -12.36 15.86
CA LYS A 315 24.85 -11.35 16.47
C LYS A 315 25.46 -10.45 15.38
N ILE A 316 25.29 -9.15 15.53
CA ILE A 316 25.82 -8.11 14.65
C ILE A 316 26.97 -7.40 15.38
N ARG A 317 28.17 -7.48 14.84
CA ARG A 317 29.40 -6.92 15.45
C ARG A 317 29.69 -5.50 14.99
N ASN A 318 29.23 -5.16 13.77
CA ASN A 318 29.41 -3.84 13.17
C ASN A 318 28.03 -3.22 12.87
N PRO A 319 27.24 -2.88 13.90
CA PRO A 319 25.85 -2.51 13.73
C PRO A 319 25.65 -1.25 12.88
N GLU A 320 26.51 -0.25 13.00
CA GLU A 320 26.48 0.98 12.21
C GLU A 320 26.66 0.70 10.72
N ASN A 321 27.69 -0.08 10.38
CA ASN A 321 27.98 -0.48 9.01
C ASN A 321 26.83 -1.34 8.45
N CYS A 322 26.31 -2.27 9.24
CA CYS A 322 25.19 -3.11 8.86
C CYS A 322 23.94 -2.25 8.57
N CYS A 323 23.62 -1.27 9.43
CA CYS A 323 22.52 -0.34 9.22
C CYS A 323 22.66 0.44 7.90
N ILE A 324 23.82 1.06 7.66
CA ILE A 324 24.08 1.84 6.43
C ILE A 324 23.97 0.95 5.18
N ARG A 325 24.54 -0.27 5.22
CA ARG A 325 24.46 -1.20 4.08
C ARG A 325 23.04 -1.67 3.80
N LEU A 326 22.25 -1.97 4.82
CA LEU A 326 20.84 -2.32 4.65
C LEU A 326 20.04 -1.15 4.08
N CYS A 327 20.27 0.08 4.55
CA CYS A 327 19.66 1.27 3.96
C CYS A 327 20.02 1.42 2.48
N ASN A 328 21.30 1.25 2.12
CA ASN A 328 21.75 1.30 0.73
C ASN A 328 21.13 0.19 -0.13
N ARG A 329 21.13 -1.06 0.37
CA ARG A 329 20.57 -2.24 -0.31
C ARG A 329 19.08 -2.08 -0.61
N TYR A 330 18.32 -1.58 0.37
CA TYR A 330 16.87 -1.43 0.27
C TYR A 330 16.41 -0.03 -0.15
N ARG A 331 17.38 0.82 -0.56
CA ARG A 331 17.12 2.18 -1.09
C ARG A 331 16.38 3.08 -0.11
N ILE A 332 16.69 2.94 1.17
CA ILE A 332 16.24 3.89 2.20
C ILE A 332 17.12 5.14 2.06
N SER A 333 16.45 6.29 1.86
CA SER A 333 17.17 7.56 1.72
C SER A 333 17.97 7.89 2.98
N PRO A 334 19.20 8.45 2.85
CA PRO A 334 19.96 8.96 4.00
C PRO A 334 19.16 9.93 4.89
N LYS A 335 18.24 10.67 4.31
CA LYS A 335 17.31 11.57 5.05
C LYS A 335 16.58 10.85 6.19
N TYR A 336 16.12 9.63 5.95
CA TYR A 336 15.42 8.82 6.96
C TYR A 336 16.34 7.84 7.66
N GLY A 337 17.33 7.33 6.93
CA GLY A 337 18.30 6.34 7.44
C GLY A 337 19.21 6.87 8.54
N GLN A 338 19.41 8.19 8.60
CA GLN A 338 20.23 8.80 9.65
C GLN A 338 19.62 8.63 11.05
N ALA A 339 18.29 8.78 11.17
CA ALA A 339 17.59 8.54 12.44
C ALA A 339 17.71 7.07 12.89
N ALA A 340 17.65 6.13 11.94
CA ALA A 340 17.89 4.73 12.24
C ALA A 340 19.32 4.46 12.70
N LEU A 341 20.30 5.09 12.07
CA LEU A 341 21.73 4.95 12.46
C LEU A 341 21.96 5.47 13.88
N GLU A 342 21.45 6.66 14.21
CA GLU A 342 21.56 7.26 15.55
C GLU A 342 20.95 6.35 16.62
N GLU A 343 19.81 5.74 16.35
CA GLU A 343 19.18 4.80 17.27
C GLU A 343 19.99 3.49 17.39
N VAL A 344 20.51 2.97 16.29
CA VAL A 344 21.38 1.78 16.29
C VAL A 344 22.67 2.05 17.08
N GLU A 345 23.31 3.22 16.92
CA GLU A 345 24.46 3.65 17.71
C GLU A 345 24.14 3.71 19.20
N ARG A 346 22.98 4.27 19.55
CA ARG A 346 22.51 4.34 20.93
C ARG A 346 22.29 2.95 21.54
N ILE A 347 21.73 2.02 20.77
CA ILE A 347 21.52 0.63 21.17
C ILE A 347 22.86 -0.10 21.36
N ALA A 348 23.82 0.15 20.47
CA ALA A 348 25.11 -0.52 20.47
C ALA A 348 26.10 0.02 21.49
N MET A 349 25.82 1.18 22.12
CA MET A 349 26.71 1.85 23.01
C MET A 349 27.22 0.96 24.17
N GLY A 350 28.53 0.69 24.21
CA GLY A 350 29.15 -0.12 25.24
C GLY A 350 29.01 -1.63 25.05
N GLU A 351 28.47 -2.09 23.93
CA GLU A 351 28.27 -3.49 23.62
C GLU A 351 29.31 -4.03 22.64
N MET A 352 29.68 -5.30 22.80
CA MET A 352 30.55 -5.99 21.81
C MET A 352 29.80 -6.40 20.56
N TYR A 353 28.49 -6.53 20.63
CA TYR A 353 27.58 -6.84 19.55
C TYR A 353 26.14 -6.52 19.98
N ILE A 354 25.27 -6.29 19.01
CA ILE A 354 23.82 -6.27 19.20
C ILE A 354 23.19 -7.46 18.48
N THR A 355 21.91 -7.75 18.72
CA THR A 355 21.21 -8.77 17.95
C THR A 355 20.63 -8.16 16.66
N ALA A 356 20.32 -9.01 15.66
CA ALA A 356 19.58 -8.54 14.48
C ALA A 356 18.17 -8.04 14.84
N HIS A 357 17.61 -8.52 15.94
CA HIS A 357 16.37 -7.99 16.49
C HIS A 357 16.55 -6.54 16.97
N ASP A 358 17.61 -6.26 17.73
CA ASP A 358 17.90 -4.91 18.21
C ASP A 358 18.22 -3.96 17.05
N LEU A 359 18.95 -4.43 16.05
CA LEU A 359 19.21 -3.68 14.80
C LEU A 359 17.91 -3.35 14.10
N TYR A 360 16.99 -4.32 13.96
CA TYR A 360 15.69 -4.10 13.34
C TYR A 360 14.84 -3.04 14.09
N LEU A 361 14.84 -3.10 15.44
CA LEU A 361 14.16 -2.10 16.25
C LEU A 361 14.72 -0.68 16.01
N GLY A 362 16.05 -0.54 15.90
CA GLY A 362 16.69 0.74 15.55
C GLY A 362 16.31 1.18 14.13
N MET A 363 16.32 0.26 13.17
CA MET A 363 15.99 0.58 11.79
C MET A 363 14.55 1.04 11.59
N THR A 364 13.60 0.69 12.47
CA THR A 364 12.23 1.18 12.38
C THR A 364 12.07 2.68 12.62
N GLU A 365 13.11 3.36 13.14
CA GLU A 365 13.10 4.82 13.29
C GLU A 365 13.02 5.57 11.94
N VAL A 366 13.31 4.90 10.82
CA VAL A 366 13.05 5.49 9.49
C VAL A 366 11.57 5.86 9.29
N LEU A 367 10.64 5.14 9.92
CA LEU A 367 9.20 5.43 9.86
C LEU A 367 8.86 6.65 10.71
N SER A 368 9.36 6.69 11.96
CA SER A 368 9.15 7.84 12.86
C SER A 368 9.71 9.13 12.24
N GLU A 369 10.90 9.04 11.61
CA GLU A 369 11.49 10.19 10.92
C GLU A 369 10.70 10.59 9.68
N ALA A 370 10.16 9.63 8.93
CA ALA A 370 9.34 9.91 7.76
C ALA A 370 8.03 10.61 8.17
N GLU A 371 7.37 10.17 9.24
CA GLU A 371 6.19 10.83 9.81
C GLU A 371 6.51 12.27 10.25
N ARG A 372 7.61 12.46 10.98
CA ARG A 372 8.05 13.79 11.40
C ARG A 372 8.36 14.73 10.23
N CYS A 373 8.73 14.18 9.10
CA CYS A 373 9.00 14.92 7.86
C CYS A 373 7.76 15.05 6.94
N ASP A 374 6.56 14.74 7.41
CA ASP A 374 5.31 14.74 6.63
C ASP A 374 5.44 13.97 5.30
N ALA A 375 6.07 12.80 5.36
CA ALA A 375 6.27 11.98 4.17
C ALA A 375 4.93 11.44 3.67
N SER A 376 4.74 11.47 2.34
CA SER A 376 3.52 10.93 1.73
C SER A 376 3.33 9.44 2.03
N GLN A 377 2.09 8.97 2.04
CA GLN A 377 1.76 7.56 2.25
C GLN A 377 2.53 6.61 1.31
N LYS A 378 2.79 7.05 0.08
CA LYS A 378 3.63 6.31 -0.88
C LYS A 378 5.06 6.10 -0.39
N VAL A 379 5.63 7.07 0.30
CA VAL A 379 6.98 6.96 0.90
C VAL A 379 6.92 6.04 2.11
N MET A 380 5.92 6.20 2.99
CA MET A 380 5.70 5.34 4.15
C MET A 380 5.60 3.86 3.74
N THR A 381 4.75 3.54 2.78
CA THR A 381 4.60 2.17 2.24
C THR A 381 5.93 1.59 1.73
N LYS A 382 6.74 2.38 1.02
CA LYS A 382 8.06 1.92 0.54
C LYS A 382 9.04 1.64 1.67
N LEU A 383 9.03 2.44 2.73
CA LEU A 383 9.87 2.22 3.91
C LEU A 383 9.43 0.96 4.66
N GLU A 384 8.13 0.75 4.83
CA GLU A 384 7.58 -0.48 5.43
C GLU A 384 7.94 -1.72 4.63
N GLU A 385 7.83 -1.69 3.29
CA GLU A 385 8.28 -2.78 2.41
C GLU A 385 9.79 -3.06 2.53
N ALA A 386 10.61 -2.01 2.69
CA ALA A 386 12.05 -2.16 2.90
C ALA A 386 12.32 -2.85 4.24
N LEU A 387 11.68 -2.43 5.32
CA LEU A 387 11.79 -3.03 6.64
C LEU A 387 11.32 -4.50 6.64
N ALA A 388 10.22 -4.82 5.97
CA ALA A 388 9.73 -6.20 5.82
C ALA A 388 10.74 -7.12 5.09
N LYS A 389 11.52 -6.56 4.15
CA LYS A 389 12.62 -7.29 3.49
C LYS A 389 13.82 -7.46 4.41
N ILE A 390 14.14 -6.44 5.21
CA ILE A 390 15.26 -6.47 6.17
C ILE A 390 15.05 -7.59 7.19
N VAL A 391 13.85 -7.79 7.70
CA VAL A 391 13.54 -8.90 8.62
C VAL A 391 13.93 -10.26 8.05
N ARG A 392 13.93 -10.43 6.73
CA ARG A 392 14.21 -11.71 6.02
C ARG A 392 15.64 -11.83 5.50
N THR A 393 16.45 -10.79 5.68
CA THR A 393 17.82 -10.71 5.15
C THR A 393 18.77 -11.68 5.87
N ASP A 394 19.77 -12.14 5.15
CA ASP A 394 20.98 -12.69 5.73
C ASP A 394 21.91 -11.54 6.13
N PHE A 395 21.97 -11.25 7.42
CA PHE A 395 22.72 -10.12 7.97
C PHE A 395 24.24 -10.34 7.88
N SER A 396 24.71 -11.57 7.66
CA SER A 396 26.16 -11.85 7.58
C SER A 396 26.83 -11.13 6.42
N GLU A 397 26.11 -10.85 5.35
CA GLU A 397 26.62 -10.11 4.20
C GLU A 397 26.79 -8.61 4.48
N ASP A 398 26.05 -8.06 5.45
CA ASP A 398 26.02 -6.65 5.78
C ASP A 398 26.81 -6.30 7.06
N ASP A 399 27.12 -7.28 7.92
CA ASP A 399 27.93 -7.12 9.12
C ASP A 399 29.43 -7.11 8.78
N VAL A 400 29.88 -6.01 8.18
CA VAL A 400 31.25 -5.87 7.68
C VAL A 400 32.05 -4.84 8.52
N SER A 401 33.35 -5.12 8.70
CA SER A 401 34.30 -4.16 9.30
C SER A 401 34.78 -3.12 8.29
N GLY A 402 35.27 -2.00 8.78
CA GLY A 402 35.79 -0.90 7.94
C GLY A 402 34.78 0.24 7.79
N THR A 403 35.03 1.16 6.86
CA THR A 403 34.16 2.33 6.65
C THR A 403 33.18 2.07 5.56
N VAL A 404 31.90 2.19 5.88
CA VAL A 404 30.76 2.12 4.91
C VAL A 404 30.25 3.53 4.68
N VAL A 405 29.94 3.85 3.42
CA VAL A 405 29.47 5.18 3.02
C VAL A 405 28.06 5.11 2.47
N TRP A 406 27.27 6.13 2.78
CA TRP A 406 25.92 6.28 2.22
C TRP A 406 25.93 6.35 0.69
N GLY A 407 24.98 5.67 0.06
CA GLY A 407 24.80 5.70 -1.40
C GLY A 407 25.77 4.86 -2.21
N GLN A 408 26.74 4.21 -1.60
CA GLN A 408 27.67 3.30 -2.26
C GLN A 408 27.26 1.84 -2.04
N MET A 409 26.75 1.16 -3.08
CA MET A 409 26.77 -0.30 -3.10
C MET A 409 28.21 -0.72 -3.44
N GLN A 410 28.97 -1.14 -2.45
CA GLN A 410 30.23 -1.81 -2.72
C GLN A 410 29.88 -3.13 -3.41
N SER A 411 30.30 -3.27 -4.69
CA SER A 411 30.33 -4.57 -5.33
C SER A 411 31.12 -5.52 -4.43
N ALA A 412 30.51 -6.64 -4.07
CA ALA A 412 31.23 -7.71 -3.42
C ALA A 412 32.45 -8.06 -4.28
N ALA A 413 33.65 -7.90 -3.72
CA ALA A 413 34.91 -8.27 -4.34
C ALA A 413 35.07 -9.79 -4.34
#